data_6239594f1eb3988454ce2a1d3c8f39b0
#
_entry.id   6239594f1eb3988454ce2a1d3c8f39b0
#
_cell.length_a   1.000
_cell.length_b   1.000
_cell.length_c   1.000
_cell.angle_alpha   90.00
_cell.angle_beta   90.00
_cell.angle_gamma   90.00
#
_symmetry.space_group_name_H-M   'P 1'
#
loop_
_entity.id
_entity.type
_entity.pdbx_description
1 polymer ?
#
loop_
_entity_poly.entity_id
_entity_poly.type
_entity_poly.pdbx_seq_one_letter_code
_entity_poly.pdbx_strand_id
1 'polypeptide(L)'
;MLAQATRAADLEGSPRVRIEAPAEFFARAEAEHESPSVWVGELYLEAHRGTFTSVAAVKAGNRRSEHLLREAELWCATAAVRGLMEYPLARFGELWRQVCLYQFHDILPGTCIAWVYEEVREGFARIADELNALIDEAQRLLAGDGPGVVSFNASPLPRGGVPALAAAHAGPVSGGVGVQTPHRAPGVSTRSRSTSSTRPAGRAVEARKETGGFVVDNGLLRLAVDDRGRVTSLAEADGGAGIVARR
;
A
#
# COMPACT_ATOMS: atom_id res chain seq x y z
N MET A 1 13.29 33.14 -15.64
CA MET A 1 12.67 32.28 -16.69
C MET A 1 11.83 33.12 -17.67
N LEU A 2 10.76 33.82 -17.26
CA LEU A 2 9.92 34.62 -18.17
C LEU A 2 10.72 35.68 -18.99
N ALA A 3 11.57 36.47 -18.32
CA ALA A 3 12.43 37.47 -19.01
C ALA A 3 13.41 36.85 -20.03
N GLN A 4 13.85 35.59 -19.77
CA GLN A 4 14.69 34.86 -20.74
C GLN A 4 13.89 34.42 -21.96
N ALA A 5 12.66 33.91 -21.74
CA ALA A 5 11.78 33.55 -22.84
C ALA A 5 11.44 34.75 -23.73
N THR A 6 11.18 35.91 -23.13
CA THR A 6 10.97 37.17 -23.89
C THR A 6 12.19 37.58 -24.72
N ARG A 7 13.40 37.47 -24.18
CA ARG A 7 14.63 37.76 -24.90
C ARG A 7 14.94 36.76 -26.02
N ALA A 8 14.58 35.50 -25.81
CA ALA A 8 14.81 34.44 -26.79
C ALA A 8 13.66 34.27 -27.81
N ALA A 9 12.61 35.09 -27.71
CA ALA A 9 11.44 34.96 -28.58
C ALA A 9 11.79 35.13 -30.08
N ASP A 10 12.73 36.03 -30.39
CA ASP A 10 13.20 36.25 -31.77
C ASP A 10 14.69 36.69 -31.72
N LEU A 11 15.56 35.78 -31.32
CA LEU A 11 17.00 36.03 -31.20
C LEU A 11 17.70 35.50 -32.48
N GLU A 12 18.48 36.33 -33.13
CA GLU A 12 19.25 35.96 -34.32
C GLU A 12 20.17 34.75 -34.03
N GLY A 13 20.16 33.75 -34.89
CA GLY A 13 20.98 32.55 -34.76
C GLY A 13 20.46 31.51 -33.74
N SER A 14 19.28 31.74 -33.18
CA SER A 14 18.63 30.83 -32.22
C SER A 14 17.24 30.42 -32.69
N PRO A 15 16.76 29.22 -32.34
CA PRO A 15 15.37 28.87 -32.56
C PRO A 15 14.43 29.84 -31.85
N ARG A 16 13.29 30.15 -32.49
CA ARG A 16 12.26 30.98 -31.86
C ARG A 16 11.65 30.31 -30.66
N VAL A 17 11.57 30.98 -29.53
CA VAL A 17 11.03 30.49 -28.28
C VAL A 17 9.69 31.15 -27.98
N ARG A 18 8.71 30.36 -27.63
CA ARG A 18 7.36 30.80 -27.27
C ARG A 18 6.86 30.04 -26.06
N ILE A 19 6.19 30.73 -25.14
CA ILE A 19 5.44 30.13 -24.03
C ILE A 19 4.01 29.98 -24.51
N GLU A 20 3.47 28.77 -24.42
CA GLU A 20 2.11 28.45 -24.86
C GLU A 20 1.48 27.39 -23.96
N ALA A 21 0.17 27.15 -24.09
CA ALA A 21 -0.50 26.08 -23.38
C ALA A 21 -0.06 24.70 -23.92
N PRO A 22 0.09 23.68 -23.06
CA PRO A 22 0.52 22.35 -23.51
C PRO A 22 -0.35 21.76 -24.62
N ALA A 23 -1.67 21.96 -24.58
CA ALA A 23 -2.59 21.47 -25.61
C ALA A 23 -2.31 22.05 -26.99
N GLU A 24 -2.00 23.36 -27.05
CA GLU A 24 -1.64 24.06 -28.30
C GLU A 24 -0.31 23.56 -28.84
N PHE A 25 0.66 23.36 -27.96
CA PHE A 25 1.96 22.78 -28.31
C PHE A 25 1.81 21.41 -28.97
N PHE A 26 1.12 20.49 -28.29
CA PHE A 26 0.96 19.13 -28.80
C PHE A 26 0.15 19.06 -30.09
N ALA A 27 -0.92 19.85 -30.22
CA ALA A 27 -1.68 19.92 -31.47
C ALA A 27 -0.83 20.38 -32.66
N ARG A 28 0.05 21.39 -32.44
CA ARG A 28 0.96 21.85 -33.47
C ARG A 28 2.07 20.85 -33.77
N ALA A 29 2.67 20.27 -32.72
CA ALA A 29 3.71 19.26 -32.89
C ALA A 29 3.23 18.04 -33.64
N GLU A 30 1.99 17.60 -33.42
CA GLU A 30 1.36 16.50 -34.16
C GLU A 30 1.14 16.88 -35.63
N ALA A 31 0.71 18.11 -35.90
CA ALA A 31 0.51 18.60 -37.27
C ALA A 31 1.84 18.80 -38.03
N GLU A 32 2.91 19.20 -37.35
CA GLU A 32 4.21 19.46 -37.97
C GLU A 32 5.09 18.21 -38.11
N HIS A 33 4.80 17.14 -37.33
CA HIS A 33 5.62 15.92 -37.30
C HIS A 33 4.86 14.71 -37.84
N GLU A 34 4.90 14.54 -39.16
CA GLU A 34 4.11 13.56 -39.92
C GLU A 34 4.44 12.08 -39.54
N SER A 35 5.63 11.80 -39.05
CA SER A 35 6.12 10.44 -38.75
C SER A 35 6.90 10.37 -37.42
N PRO A 36 6.21 10.42 -36.28
CA PRO A 36 6.88 10.30 -35.02
C PRO A 36 7.51 8.90 -34.84
N SER A 37 8.64 8.83 -34.17
CA SER A 37 9.25 7.57 -33.82
C SER A 37 8.32 6.75 -32.92
N VAL A 38 8.15 5.47 -33.26
CA VAL A 38 7.36 4.54 -32.45
C VAL A 38 8.28 3.76 -31.53
N TRP A 39 8.03 3.86 -30.22
CA TRP A 39 8.68 3.04 -29.21
C TRP A 39 7.73 1.92 -28.77
N VAL A 40 8.23 0.68 -28.74
CA VAL A 40 7.48 -0.47 -28.25
C VAL A 40 8.14 -0.96 -26.96
N GLY A 41 7.44 -0.88 -25.85
CA GLY A 41 7.92 -1.26 -24.52
C GLY A 41 7.73 -0.13 -23.50
N GLU A 42 8.34 -0.31 -22.31
CA GLU A 42 8.27 0.69 -21.26
C GLU A 42 9.20 1.87 -21.52
N LEU A 43 8.69 3.07 -21.29
CA LEU A 43 9.48 4.29 -21.24
C LEU A 43 9.77 4.62 -19.79
N TYR A 44 10.96 4.31 -19.32
CA TYR A 44 11.42 4.73 -18.00
C TYR A 44 12.84 5.29 -18.03
N LEU A 45 13.14 6.13 -17.06
CA LEU A 45 14.39 6.87 -17.01
C LEU A 45 15.54 5.96 -16.58
N GLU A 46 16.35 5.51 -17.53
CA GLU A 46 17.46 4.57 -17.33
C GLU A 46 18.46 5.03 -16.25
N ALA A 47 18.76 6.32 -16.19
CA ALA A 47 19.66 6.90 -15.20
C ALA A 47 19.09 6.88 -13.77
N HIS A 48 17.80 6.60 -13.58
CA HIS A 48 17.10 6.68 -12.31
C HIS A 48 16.47 5.34 -11.88
N ARG A 49 16.96 4.23 -12.35
CA ARG A 49 16.44 2.88 -12.00
C ARG A 49 16.42 2.61 -10.49
N GLY A 50 17.39 3.14 -9.75
CA GLY A 50 17.46 3.02 -8.29
C GLY A 50 16.25 3.61 -7.56
N THR A 51 15.49 4.53 -8.18
CA THR A 51 14.33 5.17 -7.57
C THR A 51 13.18 4.22 -7.24
N PHE A 52 13.09 3.07 -7.90
CA PHE A 52 12.08 2.04 -7.61
C PHE A 52 12.29 1.37 -6.24
N THR A 53 13.51 1.33 -5.74
CA THR A 53 13.87 0.61 -4.50
C THR A 53 14.52 1.50 -3.44
N SER A 54 15.03 2.69 -3.80
CA SER A 54 15.67 3.60 -2.86
C SER A 54 14.71 4.00 -1.74
N VAL A 55 15.21 3.95 -0.50
CA VAL A 55 14.45 4.29 0.72
C VAL A 55 13.09 3.55 0.77
N ALA A 56 13.13 2.24 0.76
CA ALA A 56 11.95 1.36 0.73
C ALA A 56 10.89 1.70 1.80
N ALA A 57 11.32 2.23 2.96
CA ALA A 57 10.41 2.65 4.03
C ALA A 57 9.43 3.74 3.60
N VAL A 58 9.84 4.68 2.73
CA VAL A 58 8.96 5.73 2.19
C VAL A 58 7.91 5.12 1.26
N LYS A 59 8.32 4.20 0.39
CA LYS A 59 7.41 3.50 -0.51
C LYS A 59 6.38 2.65 0.25
N ALA A 60 6.84 1.95 1.29
CA ALA A 60 5.97 1.19 2.18
C ALA A 60 5.00 2.09 2.95
N GLY A 61 5.49 3.24 3.49
CA GLY A 61 4.67 4.24 4.17
C GLY A 61 3.60 4.82 3.26
N ASN A 62 3.97 5.19 2.03
CA ASN A 62 3.03 5.70 1.03
C ASN A 62 1.93 4.66 0.72
N ARG A 63 2.31 3.45 0.33
CA ARG A 63 1.33 2.40 -0.01
C ARG A 63 0.41 2.06 1.17
N ARG A 64 0.96 1.99 2.38
CA ARG A 64 0.17 1.76 3.59
C ARG A 64 -0.83 2.88 3.84
N SER A 65 -0.42 4.14 3.68
CA SER A 65 -1.28 5.30 3.88
C SER A 65 -2.41 5.36 2.86
N GLU A 66 -2.15 5.08 1.58
CA GLU A 66 -3.19 4.99 0.54
C GLU A 66 -4.26 3.95 0.90
N HIS A 67 -3.86 2.79 1.38
CA HIS A 67 -4.79 1.73 1.77
C HIS A 67 -5.59 2.12 3.02
N LEU A 68 -4.92 2.69 4.03
CA LEU A 68 -5.58 3.11 5.27
C LEU A 68 -6.55 4.28 5.05
N LEU A 69 -6.20 5.25 4.21
CA LEU A 69 -7.10 6.34 3.83
C LEU A 69 -8.37 5.79 3.22
N ARG A 70 -8.24 4.93 2.21
CA ARG A 70 -9.39 4.31 1.55
C ARG A 70 -10.25 3.50 2.53
N GLU A 71 -9.64 2.76 3.44
CA GLU A 71 -10.36 1.97 4.46
C GLU A 71 -11.07 2.87 5.47
N ALA A 72 -10.39 3.91 5.96
CA ALA A 72 -10.96 4.87 6.90
C ALA A 72 -12.14 5.62 6.28
N GLU A 73 -12.00 6.12 5.05
CA GLU A 73 -13.10 6.77 4.33
C GLU A 73 -14.31 5.84 4.17
N LEU A 74 -14.09 4.57 3.81
CA LEU A 74 -15.16 3.59 3.67
C LEU A 74 -15.97 3.42 4.96
N TRP A 75 -15.29 3.18 6.08
CA TRP A 75 -15.98 2.89 7.34
C TRP A 75 -16.56 4.13 7.98
N CYS A 76 -15.85 5.27 7.92
CA CYS A 76 -16.38 6.55 8.42
C CYS A 76 -17.60 7.02 7.61
N ALA A 77 -17.56 6.92 6.28
CA ALA A 77 -18.71 7.24 5.44
C ALA A 77 -19.90 6.32 5.72
N THR A 78 -19.64 5.02 5.88
CA THR A 78 -20.68 4.04 6.21
C THR A 78 -21.33 4.34 7.56
N ALA A 79 -20.53 4.69 8.58
CA ALA A 79 -21.04 5.06 9.89
C ALA A 79 -21.80 6.38 9.86
N ALA A 80 -21.31 7.37 9.09
CA ALA A 80 -21.97 8.66 8.95
C ALA A 80 -23.32 8.57 8.25
N VAL A 81 -23.44 7.80 7.16
CA VAL A 81 -24.73 7.60 6.46
C VAL A 81 -25.75 6.91 7.36
N ARG A 82 -25.31 6.09 8.32
CA ARG A 82 -26.15 5.46 9.33
C ARG A 82 -26.45 6.37 10.53
N GLY A 83 -25.95 7.60 10.55
CA GLY A 83 -26.15 8.55 11.65
C GLY A 83 -25.40 8.19 12.94
N LEU A 84 -24.35 7.36 12.86
CA LEU A 84 -23.59 6.88 14.02
C LEU A 84 -22.42 7.79 14.38
N MET A 85 -21.95 8.60 13.44
CA MET A 85 -20.89 9.59 13.63
C MET A 85 -21.01 10.71 12.61
N GLU A 86 -20.37 11.84 12.87
CA GLU A 86 -20.13 12.87 11.87
C GLU A 86 -18.94 12.46 10.99
N TYR A 87 -19.07 12.66 9.66
CA TYR A 87 -17.97 12.36 8.74
C TYR A 87 -16.81 13.35 8.91
N PRO A 88 -15.58 12.92 9.26
CA PRO A 88 -14.50 13.83 9.61
C PRO A 88 -13.80 14.42 8.37
N LEU A 89 -14.54 15.16 7.54
CA LEU A 89 -14.09 15.69 6.25
C LEU A 89 -12.83 16.54 6.34
N ALA A 90 -12.77 17.46 7.33
CA ALA A 90 -11.60 18.33 7.49
C ALA A 90 -10.32 17.52 7.78
N ARG A 91 -10.47 16.48 8.60
CA ARG A 91 -9.36 15.62 8.98
C ARG A 91 -8.84 14.77 7.83
N PHE A 92 -9.72 14.18 7.04
CA PHE A 92 -9.32 13.51 5.80
C PHE A 92 -8.63 14.47 4.84
N GLY A 93 -9.10 15.70 4.72
CA GLY A 93 -8.45 16.72 3.89
C GLY A 93 -7.02 17.05 4.33
N GLU A 94 -6.73 17.04 5.63
CA GLU A 94 -5.37 17.22 6.18
C GLU A 94 -4.49 16.01 5.89
N LEU A 95 -4.98 14.82 6.17
CA LEU A 95 -4.25 13.57 5.95
C LEU A 95 -3.92 13.35 4.47
N TRP A 96 -4.87 13.61 3.57
CA TRP A 96 -4.64 13.55 2.12
C TRP A 96 -3.58 14.56 1.68
N ARG A 97 -3.64 15.82 2.14
CA ARG A 97 -2.62 16.81 1.79
C ARG A 97 -1.22 16.38 2.25
N GLN A 98 -1.12 15.77 3.42
CA GLN A 98 0.17 15.30 3.94
C GLN A 98 0.70 14.10 3.14
N VAL A 99 -0.15 13.13 2.78
CA VAL A 99 0.25 12.01 1.93
C VAL A 99 0.68 12.51 0.55
N CYS A 100 -0.08 13.42 -0.07
CA CYS A 100 0.28 14.02 -1.35
C CYS A 100 1.60 14.81 -1.29
N LEU A 101 1.88 15.51 -0.17
CA LEU A 101 3.17 16.15 0.04
C LEU A 101 4.31 15.14 0.04
N TYR A 102 4.13 13.98 0.69
CA TYR A 102 5.15 12.93 0.73
C TYR A 102 5.30 12.15 -0.58
N GLN A 103 4.38 12.33 -1.54
CA GLN A 103 4.50 11.85 -2.92
C GLN A 103 5.30 12.78 -3.83
N PHE A 104 5.86 13.86 -3.27
CA PHE A 104 6.71 14.77 -4.02
C PHE A 104 7.82 14.02 -4.77
N HIS A 105 8.15 14.51 -5.99
CA HIS A 105 8.99 13.79 -6.94
C HIS A 105 10.44 13.50 -6.48
N ASP A 106 10.89 14.12 -5.38
CA ASP A 106 12.18 13.82 -4.76
C ASP A 106 12.03 13.02 -3.45
N ILE A 107 10.85 13.00 -2.82
CA ILE A 107 10.59 12.23 -1.60
C ILE A 107 10.32 10.77 -1.95
N LEU A 108 9.29 10.52 -2.76
CA LEU A 108 8.88 9.16 -3.10
C LEU A 108 9.97 8.35 -3.84
N PRO A 109 10.75 8.94 -4.78
CA PRO A 109 11.83 8.23 -5.46
C PRO A 109 13.05 7.93 -4.58
N GLY A 110 13.24 8.63 -3.48
CA GLY A 110 14.39 8.42 -2.62
C GLY A 110 15.60 9.30 -2.96
N THR A 111 15.39 10.48 -3.55
CA THR A 111 16.45 11.41 -4.00
C THR A 111 16.64 12.61 -3.10
N CYS A 112 15.88 12.72 -1.99
CA CYS A 112 16.06 13.75 -0.97
C CYS A 112 17.26 13.49 -0.05
N ILE A 113 17.57 14.48 0.79
CA ILE A 113 18.58 14.36 1.85
C ILE A 113 18.05 13.55 3.05
N ALA A 114 18.97 13.01 3.85
CA ALA A 114 18.64 12.05 4.91
C ALA A 114 17.59 12.55 5.92
N TRP A 115 17.70 13.79 6.38
CA TRP A 115 16.79 14.37 7.37
C TRP A 115 15.34 14.41 6.90
N VAL A 116 15.10 14.64 5.59
CA VAL A 116 13.75 14.61 5.02
C VAL A 116 13.13 13.22 5.20
N TYR A 117 13.94 12.16 5.07
CA TYR A 117 13.44 10.80 5.27
C TYR A 117 13.17 10.44 6.73
N GLU A 118 13.83 11.08 7.68
CA GLU A 118 13.50 10.97 9.10
C GLU A 118 12.11 11.57 9.37
N GLU A 119 11.88 12.82 8.93
CA GLU A 119 10.58 13.48 9.05
C GLU A 119 9.44 12.72 8.35
N VAL A 120 9.69 12.21 7.14
CA VAL A 120 8.70 11.48 6.35
C VAL A 120 8.33 10.15 7.00
N ARG A 121 9.30 9.41 7.56
CA ARG A 121 9.01 8.16 8.28
C ARG A 121 8.14 8.40 9.51
N GLU A 122 8.48 9.42 10.31
CA GLU A 122 7.66 9.82 11.45
C GLU A 122 6.27 10.30 11.01
N GLY A 123 6.20 11.06 9.92
CA GLY A 123 4.95 11.53 9.34
C GLY A 123 4.05 10.37 8.92
N PHE A 124 4.57 9.40 8.18
CA PHE A 124 3.81 8.21 7.82
C PHE A 124 3.38 7.36 9.02
N ALA A 125 4.19 7.30 10.07
CA ALA A 125 3.80 6.63 11.31
C ALA A 125 2.58 7.32 11.96
N ARG A 126 2.65 8.65 12.13
CA ARG A 126 1.53 9.46 12.68
C ARG A 126 0.25 9.31 11.84
N ILE A 127 0.37 9.40 10.50
CA ILE A 127 -0.76 9.20 9.58
C ILE A 127 -1.39 7.80 9.79
N ALA A 128 -0.55 6.77 9.89
CA ALA A 128 -1.04 5.41 10.07
C ALA A 128 -1.75 5.22 11.41
N ASP A 129 -1.22 5.78 12.49
CA ASP A 129 -1.83 5.69 13.82
C ASP A 129 -3.18 6.39 13.86
N GLU A 130 -3.28 7.55 13.25
CA GLU A 130 -4.50 8.31 13.20
C GLU A 130 -5.58 7.66 12.33
N LEU A 131 -5.21 7.19 11.15
CA LEU A 131 -6.14 6.46 10.28
C LEU A 131 -6.63 5.17 10.94
N ASN A 132 -5.77 4.47 11.66
CA ASN A 132 -6.18 3.32 12.45
C ASN A 132 -7.18 3.69 13.55
N ALA A 133 -6.99 4.82 14.23
CA ALA A 133 -7.93 5.29 15.24
C ALA A 133 -9.31 5.60 14.63
N LEU A 134 -9.36 6.26 13.47
CA LEU A 134 -10.60 6.53 12.74
C LEU A 134 -11.31 5.24 12.29
N ILE A 135 -10.55 4.28 11.76
CA ILE A 135 -11.08 2.96 11.38
C ILE A 135 -11.66 2.25 12.59
N ASP A 136 -10.90 2.22 13.69
CA ASP A 136 -11.32 1.56 14.92
C ASP A 136 -12.58 2.17 15.52
N GLU A 137 -12.69 3.48 15.51
CA GLU A 137 -13.88 4.19 15.97
C GLU A 137 -15.10 3.88 15.10
N ALA A 138 -14.97 4.03 13.78
CA ALA A 138 -16.06 3.76 12.85
C ALA A 138 -16.54 2.30 12.93
N GLN A 139 -15.61 1.34 12.97
CA GLN A 139 -15.95 -0.09 13.08
C GLN A 139 -16.60 -0.43 14.42
N ARG A 140 -16.17 0.20 15.52
CA ARG A 140 -16.80 0.04 16.83
C ARG A 140 -18.25 0.52 16.82
N LEU A 141 -18.52 1.68 16.24
CA LEU A 141 -19.87 2.22 16.09
C LEU A 141 -20.74 1.34 15.19
N LEU A 142 -20.20 0.85 14.09
CA LEU A 142 -20.89 -0.04 13.16
C LEU A 142 -21.20 -1.41 13.75
N ALA A 143 -20.32 -1.94 14.59
CA ALA A 143 -20.51 -3.23 15.26
C ALA A 143 -21.56 -3.17 16.38
N GLY A 144 -21.73 -2.00 17.02
CA GLY A 144 -22.61 -1.83 18.18
C GLY A 144 -22.10 -2.55 19.44
N ASP A 145 -22.94 -2.56 20.48
CA ASP A 145 -22.60 -3.11 21.81
C ASP A 145 -23.09 -4.56 22.02
N GLY A 146 -23.60 -5.22 20.98
CA GLY A 146 -24.12 -6.57 21.05
C GLY A 146 -23.04 -7.64 21.36
N PRO A 147 -23.46 -8.82 21.88
CA PRO A 147 -22.56 -9.94 22.04
C PRO A 147 -22.22 -10.51 20.66
N GLY A 148 -20.94 -10.81 20.42
CA GLY A 148 -20.48 -11.43 19.18
C GLY A 148 -19.25 -10.76 18.61
N VAL A 149 -18.80 -11.32 17.49
CA VAL A 149 -17.66 -10.83 16.71
C VAL A 149 -18.17 -10.35 15.37
N VAL A 150 -17.79 -9.15 14.97
CA VAL A 150 -18.04 -8.60 13.64
C VAL A 150 -16.73 -8.55 12.89
N SER A 151 -16.68 -9.16 11.73
CA SER A 151 -15.54 -9.12 10.81
C SER A 151 -15.81 -8.11 9.71
N PHE A 152 -14.85 -7.22 9.47
CA PHE A 152 -14.91 -6.17 8.47
C PHE A 152 -13.95 -6.48 7.33
N ASN A 153 -14.40 -6.34 6.08
CA ASN A 153 -13.60 -6.55 4.88
C ASN A 153 -13.66 -5.31 3.98
N ALA A 154 -12.64 -4.48 4.02
CA ALA A 154 -12.48 -3.32 3.13
C ALA A 154 -11.91 -3.68 1.75
N SER A 155 -11.58 -4.95 1.49
CA SER A 155 -11.08 -5.40 0.19
C SER A 155 -12.18 -5.40 -0.87
N PRO A 156 -11.86 -5.14 -2.15
CA PRO A 156 -12.80 -5.31 -3.26
C PRO A 156 -13.11 -6.77 -3.60
N LEU A 157 -12.51 -7.73 -2.88
CA LEU A 157 -12.72 -9.15 -3.04
C LEU A 157 -13.22 -9.77 -1.73
N PRO A 158 -14.04 -10.86 -1.78
CA PRO A 158 -14.41 -11.61 -0.59
C PRO A 158 -13.18 -12.16 0.13
N ARG A 159 -13.18 -12.11 1.48
CA ARG A 159 -12.09 -12.63 2.31
C ARG A 159 -12.64 -13.22 3.61
N GLY A 160 -12.14 -14.40 3.99
CA GLY A 160 -12.51 -15.03 5.26
C GLY A 160 -14.02 -15.23 5.46
N GLY A 161 -14.77 -15.50 4.39
CA GLY A 161 -16.22 -15.63 4.42
C GLY A 161 -16.99 -14.28 4.48
N VAL A 162 -16.29 -13.14 4.50
CA VAL A 162 -16.92 -11.81 4.46
C VAL A 162 -16.94 -11.30 3.02
N PRO A 163 -18.10 -10.87 2.50
CA PRO A 163 -18.19 -10.29 1.16
C PRO A 163 -17.28 -9.05 1.00
N ALA A 164 -17.02 -8.68 -0.26
CA ALA A 164 -16.27 -7.47 -0.57
C ALA A 164 -16.96 -6.22 0.01
N LEU A 165 -16.18 -5.29 0.56
CA LEU A 165 -16.63 -4.00 1.10
C LEU A 165 -17.77 -4.12 2.13
N ALA A 166 -17.77 -5.20 2.94
CA ALA A 166 -18.85 -5.53 3.84
C ALA A 166 -18.36 -5.88 5.25
N ALA A 167 -19.31 -5.99 6.15
CA ALA A 167 -19.12 -6.58 7.47
C ALA A 167 -20.07 -7.76 7.64
N ALA A 168 -19.64 -8.79 8.37
CA ALA A 168 -20.45 -9.94 8.69
C ALA A 168 -20.28 -10.34 10.16
N HIS A 169 -21.36 -10.83 10.78
CA HIS A 169 -21.24 -11.48 12.07
C HIS A 169 -20.52 -12.82 11.91
N ALA A 170 -19.43 -13.00 12.63
CA ALA A 170 -18.92 -14.33 12.89
C ALA A 170 -19.94 -15.00 13.84
N GLY A 171 -20.54 -16.09 13.42
CA GLY A 171 -21.45 -16.85 14.27
C GLY A 171 -20.83 -17.21 15.63
N PRO A 172 -21.61 -17.61 16.64
CA PRO A 172 -21.08 -17.99 17.94
C PRO A 172 -20.01 -19.06 17.73
N VAL A 173 -18.80 -18.78 18.20
CA VAL A 173 -17.70 -19.76 18.17
C VAL A 173 -18.06 -20.88 19.16
N SER A 174 -18.73 -21.92 18.65
CA SER A 174 -18.97 -23.14 19.40
C SER A 174 -17.66 -23.91 19.52
N GLY A 175 -17.07 -23.91 20.70
CA GLY A 175 -15.90 -24.71 21.04
C GLY A 175 -14.57 -24.00 20.75
N GLY A 176 -13.89 -23.67 21.81
CA GLY A 176 -12.57 -23.12 22.06
C GLY A 176 -11.44 -23.32 21.03
N VAL A 177 -11.58 -22.81 19.84
CA VAL A 177 -10.46 -22.61 18.93
C VAL A 177 -10.23 -21.10 18.87
N GLY A 178 -9.14 -20.65 19.51
CA GLY A 178 -8.73 -19.27 19.44
C GLY A 178 -8.59 -18.82 17.99
N VAL A 179 -9.42 -17.85 17.60
CA VAL A 179 -9.28 -17.20 16.29
C VAL A 179 -7.91 -16.54 16.27
N GLN A 180 -7.00 -17.12 15.51
CA GLN A 180 -5.76 -16.46 15.15
C GLN A 180 -6.13 -15.18 14.40
N THR A 181 -5.79 -14.02 14.97
CA THR A 181 -5.72 -12.80 14.16
C THR A 181 -4.61 -13.04 13.15
N PRO A 182 -4.91 -13.17 11.86
CA PRO A 182 -3.83 -13.16 10.88
C PRO A 182 -3.07 -11.84 11.06
N HIS A 183 -1.77 -11.86 10.86
CA HIS A 183 -0.98 -10.65 10.67
C HIS A 183 -1.81 -9.71 9.81
N ARG A 184 -2.07 -8.51 10.33
CA ARG A 184 -2.97 -7.52 9.77
C ARG A 184 -2.64 -7.30 8.29
N ALA A 185 -3.20 -8.14 7.43
CA ALA A 185 -3.21 -7.86 6.01
C ALA A 185 -4.08 -6.63 5.81
N PRO A 186 -3.68 -5.63 5.00
CA PRO A 186 -4.49 -4.46 4.74
C PRO A 186 -5.91 -4.91 4.32
N GLY A 187 -6.92 -4.44 5.03
CA GLY A 187 -8.31 -4.65 4.67
C GLY A 187 -9.12 -5.71 5.44
N VAL A 188 -8.57 -6.38 6.45
CA VAL A 188 -9.36 -7.25 7.34
C VAL A 188 -9.13 -6.85 8.79
N SER A 189 -10.17 -6.38 9.46
CA SER A 189 -10.19 -6.12 10.89
C SER A 189 -11.22 -7.01 11.55
N THR A 190 -10.80 -7.78 12.54
CA THR A 190 -11.69 -8.54 13.41
C THR A 190 -11.65 -7.93 14.79
N ARG A 191 -12.77 -7.46 15.32
CA ARG A 191 -12.89 -7.08 16.73
C ARG A 191 -13.56 -8.19 17.48
N SER A 192 -12.83 -8.80 18.40
CA SER A 192 -13.40 -9.63 19.45
C SER A 192 -13.36 -8.84 20.77
N ARG A 193 -14.47 -8.75 21.47
CA ARG A 193 -14.45 -8.50 22.92
C ARG A 193 -14.00 -9.81 23.57
N SER A 194 -12.71 -9.97 23.77
CA SER A 194 -12.17 -11.03 24.60
C SER A 194 -11.44 -10.40 25.77
N THR A 195 -11.99 -10.64 26.95
CA THR A 195 -11.22 -10.63 28.19
C THR A 195 -10.27 -11.83 28.13
N SER A 196 -8.98 -11.59 28.09
CA SER A 196 -7.86 -12.53 28.00
C SER A 196 -7.53 -13.07 26.60
N SER A 197 -6.61 -12.40 25.89
CA SER A 197 -5.97 -12.98 24.72
C SER A 197 -4.65 -13.64 25.14
N THR A 198 -4.65 -14.94 25.28
CA THR A 198 -3.44 -15.71 25.03
C THR A 198 -3.30 -15.84 23.51
N ARG A 199 -2.47 -14.98 22.94
CA ARG A 199 -2.03 -15.11 21.54
C ARG A 199 -1.34 -16.45 21.39
N PRO A 200 -1.78 -17.37 20.53
CA PRO A 200 -0.97 -18.53 20.23
C PRO A 200 0.33 -17.99 19.65
N ALA A 201 1.45 -18.33 20.26
CA ALA A 201 2.76 -18.03 19.72
C ALA A 201 2.79 -18.59 18.29
N GLY A 202 2.92 -17.70 17.30
CA GLY A 202 3.22 -18.13 15.95
C GLY A 202 4.42 -19.08 16.02
N ARG A 203 4.38 -20.21 15.35
CA ARG A 203 5.52 -21.11 15.27
C ARG A 203 6.73 -20.28 14.87
N ALA A 204 7.80 -20.38 15.64
CA ALA A 204 9.06 -19.75 15.30
C ALA A 204 9.50 -20.23 13.92
N VAL A 205 10.02 -19.31 13.11
CA VAL A 205 10.61 -19.67 11.81
C VAL A 205 11.84 -20.53 12.10
N GLU A 206 11.83 -21.77 11.64
CA GLU A 206 12.96 -22.68 11.72
C GLU A 206 13.73 -22.66 10.41
N ALA A 207 15.04 -22.43 10.49
CA ALA A 207 15.94 -22.53 9.35
C ALA A 207 16.90 -23.71 9.58
N ARG A 208 16.95 -24.65 8.64
CA ARG A 208 17.82 -25.81 8.70
C ARG A 208 18.74 -25.83 7.47
N LYS A 209 20.00 -26.14 7.70
CA LYS A 209 20.95 -26.40 6.62
C LYS A 209 20.78 -27.84 6.13
N GLU A 210 20.56 -28.01 4.84
CA GLU A 210 20.47 -29.31 4.18
C GLU A 210 21.56 -29.43 3.12
N THR A 211 21.73 -30.64 2.57
CA THR A 211 22.71 -30.86 1.50
C THR A 211 22.33 -30.04 0.27
N GLY A 212 23.17 -29.06 -0.08
CA GLY A 212 22.95 -28.16 -1.23
C GLY A 212 22.13 -26.90 -0.95
N GLY A 213 21.90 -26.51 0.34
CA GLY A 213 21.23 -25.26 0.64
C GLY A 213 20.62 -25.15 2.02
N PHE A 214 19.47 -24.51 2.10
CA PHE A 214 18.72 -24.26 3.34
C PHE A 214 17.24 -24.52 3.13
N VAL A 215 16.58 -24.99 4.18
CA VAL A 215 15.11 -25.06 4.27
C VAL A 215 14.64 -24.15 5.40
N VAL A 216 13.68 -23.30 5.12
CA VAL A 216 13.05 -22.40 6.07
C VAL A 216 11.56 -22.79 6.20
N ASP A 217 11.11 -23.03 7.41
CA ASP A 217 9.76 -23.50 7.72
C ASP A 217 9.15 -22.66 8.84
N ASN A 218 7.94 -22.13 8.63
CA ASN A 218 7.19 -21.39 9.65
C ASN A 218 5.91 -22.11 10.11
N GLY A 219 5.79 -23.38 9.72
CA GLY A 219 4.62 -24.20 10.01
C GLY A 219 3.41 -23.95 9.10
N LEU A 220 3.50 -22.97 8.19
CA LEU A 220 2.52 -22.67 7.16
C LEU A 220 3.11 -22.90 5.77
N LEU A 221 4.33 -22.41 5.57
CA LEU A 221 5.08 -22.49 4.31
C LEU A 221 6.45 -23.09 4.57
N ARG A 222 6.89 -23.90 3.64
CA ARG A 222 8.24 -24.44 3.56
C ARG A 222 8.94 -23.91 2.31
N LEU A 223 10.05 -23.23 2.51
CA LEU A 223 10.90 -22.65 1.46
C LEU A 223 12.21 -23.41 1.40
N ALA A 224 12.62 -23.88 0.21
CA ALA A 224 13.95 -24.39 -0.03
C ALA A 224 14.75 -23.40 -0.88
N VAL A 225 16.01 -23.18 -0.48
CA VAL A 225 16.95 -22.26 -1.13
C VAL A 225 18.24 -23.00 -1.36
N ASP A 226 18.80 -22.96 -2.57
CA ASP A 226 20.08 -23.61 -2.88
C ASP A 226 21.28 -22.84 -2.30
N ASP A 227 22.49 -23.41 -2.47
CA ASP A 227 23.75 -22.83 -2.02
C ASP A 227 24.14 -21.51 -2.72
N ARG A 228 23.45 -21.17 -3.80
CA ARG A 228 23.57 -19.89 -4.53
C ARG A 228 22.50 -18.86 -4.13
N GLY A 229 21.66 -19.17 -3.12
CA GLY A 229 20.60 -18.29 -2.67
C GLY A 229 19.35 -18.28 -3.55
N ARG A 230 19.18 -19.23 -4.47
CA ARG A 230 18.01 -19.31 -5.35
C ARG A 230 16.93 -20.15 -4.71
N VAL A 231 15.69 -19.69 -4.76
CA VAL A 231 14.52 -20.46 -4.32
C VAL A 231 14.31 -21.64 -5.26
N THR A 232 14.39 -22.83 -4.71
CA THR A 232 14.21 -24.10 -5.47
C THR A 232 12.84 -24.73 -5.24
N SER A 233 12.21 -24.41 -4.12
CA SER A 233 10.86 -24.88 -3.80
C SER A 233 10.18 -23.93 -2.82
N LEU A 234 8.88 -23.73 -3.01
CA LEU A 234 7.98 -23.11 -2.05
C LEU A 234 6.71 -23.96 -2.02
N ALA A 235 6.34 -24.47 -0.86
CA ALA A 235 5.17 -25.32 -0.67
C ALA A 235 4.49 -25.00 0.66
N GLU A 236 3.24 -25.41 0.80
CA GLU A 236 2.57 -25.42 2.10
C GLU A 236 3.21 -26.47 3.02
N ALA A 237 3.30 -26.16 4.31
CA ALA A 237 4.03 -27.00 5.28
C ALA A 237 3.34 -28.35 5.54
N ASP A 238 2.03 -28.43 5.27
CA ASP A 238 1.18 -29.62 5.41
C ASP A 238 1.18 -30.54 4.17
N GLY A 239 2.01 -30.25 3.17
CA GLY A 239 2.15 -31.07 1.96
C GLY A 239 1.22 -30.69 0.81
N GLY A 240 0.61 -29.51 0.88
CA GLY A 240 -0.17 -28.93 -0.22
C GLY A 240 0.66 -28.69 -1.49
N ALA A 241 -0.01 -28.34 -2.58
CA ALA A 241 0.61 -28.14 -3.89
C ALA A 241 1.74 -27.09 -3.84
N GLY A 242 2.90 -27.43 -4.44
CA GLY A 242 4.04 -26.51 -4.52
C GLY A 242 3.67 -25.24 -5.32
N ILE A 243 3.97 -24.08 -4.76
CA ILE A 243 3.67 -22.77 -5.36
C ILE A 243 4.72 -22.44 -6.45
N VAL A 244 5.91 -23.02 -6.35
CA VAL A 244 6.99 -22.86 -7.34
C VAL A 244 7.39 -24.25 -7.82
N ALA A 245 7.14 -24.53 -9.10
CA ALA A 245 7.59 -25.75 -9.75
C ALA A 245 9.07 -25.59 -10.15
N ARG A 246 9.85 -26.67 -9.97
CA ARG A 246 11.20 -26.78 -10.52
C ARG A 246 11.16 -26.55 -12.03
N ARG A 247 11.99 -25.63 -12.52
CA ARG A 247 12.55 -25.69 -13.88
C ARG A 247 13.95 -26.23 -13.82
#